data_a6dc642c349424d014cc7ef32cadafd0
#
_entry.id   a6dc642c349424d014cc7ef32cadafd0
#
_cell.length_a   1.000
_cell.length_b   1.000
_cell.length_c   1.000
_cell.angle_alpha   90.00
_cell.angle_beta   90.00
_cell.angle_gamma   90.00
#
_symmetry.space_group_name_H-M   'P 1'
#
loop_
_entity.id
_entity.type
_entity.pdbx_description
1 polymer ?
#
loop_
_entity_poly.entity_id
_entity_poly.type
_entity_poly.pdbx_seq_one_letter_code
_entity_poly.pdbx_strand_id
1 'polypeptide(L)'
;RYSEGLSFGAAISYGNSNGDFSGGDIDGKEILGSAFATAHFGNGYINGILSLGSSSIDINRYIVLGPSVRVEEGNANASHKAFELSGGYLFGDAVRHGPFASVTWQKISVGDYAENSGTSTSMRFDGFDRDSLIGRVGYQLQGSFGDSAIHPSLRVAYASENQNDPTRVTAGSTSMNGQFTLDGFTPSDNWVEADLSVSVEFTDTINGYLGYHGRLSDDNQDNNSYNIGVNVAF
;
A
#
# COMPACT_ATOMS: atom_id res chain seq x y z
N ARG A 1 23.60 -10.74 11.05
CA ARG A 1 23.84 -10.88 12.50
C ARG A 1 22.63 -10.34 13.23
N TYR A 2 21.82 -11.21 13.81
CA TYR A 2 20.81 -10.77 14.77
C TYR A 2 21.51 -10.53 16.10
N SER A 3 21.90 -9.28 16.35
CA SER A 3 22.30 -8.89 17.70
C SER A 3 21.03 -8.56 18.49
N GLU A 4 20.97 -8.94 19.75
CA GLU A 4 20.01 -8.36 20.67
C GLU A 4 20.17 -6.84 20.61
N GLY A 5 19.08 -6.13 20.38
CA GLY A 5 19.18 -4.70 20.28
C GLY A 5 17.99 -4.02 19.61
N LEU A 6 18.02 -2.72 19.62
CA LEU A 6 17.07 -1.82 18.99
C LEU A 6 17.72 -1.22 17.73
N SER A 7 17.03 -1.35 16.61
CA SER A 7 17.39 -0.65 15.36
C SER A 7 16.27 0.29 14.98
N PHE A 8 16.61 1.44 14.41
CA PHE A 8 15.64 2.41 13.89
C PHE A 8 16.14 3.05 12.62
N GLY A 9 15.22 3.54 11.82
CA GLY A 9 15.56 4.21 10.57
C GLY A 9 14.40 5.03 10.04
N ALA A 10 14.67 5.73 8.95
CA ALA A 10 13.68 6.51 8.21
C ALA A 10 13.88 6.30 6.71
N ALA A 11 12.80 6.47 5.95
CA ALA A 11 12.79 6.39 4.50
C ALA A 11 11.91 7.48 3.91
N ILE A 12 12.24 7.89 2.69
CA ILE A 12 11.40 8.75 1.86
C ILE A 12 11.22 8.02 0.54
N SER A 13 9.98 7.97 0.04
CA SER A 13 9.66 7.41 -1.26
C SER A 13 8.87 8.40 -2.10
N TYR A 14 9.02 8.28 -3.41
CA TYR A 14 8.25 8.98 -4.42
C TYR A 14 7.68 7.95 -5.39
N GLY A 15 6.41 8.08 -5.73
CA GLY A 15 5.70 7.19 -6.63
C GLY A 15 4.91 7.94 -7.68
N ASN A 16 4.77 7.31 -8.85
CA ASN A 16 3.82 7.68 -9.88
C ASN A 16 2.91 6.50 -10.14
N SER A 17 1.64 6.75 -10.31
CA SER A 17 0.63 5.76 -10.67
C SER A 17 -0.19 6.26 -11.84
N ASN A 18 -0.62 5.37 -12.71
CA ASN A 18 -1.58 5.64 -13.75
C ASN A 18 -2.58 4.49 -13.82
N GLY A 19 -3.78 4.79 -14.24
CA GLY A 19 -4.83 3.81 -14.37
C GLY A 19 -5.92 4.27 -15.33
N ASP A 20 -6.43 3.33 -16.12
CA ASP A 20 -7.57 3.55 -16.99
C ASP A 20 -8.82 2.92 -16.36
N PHE A 21 -9.95 3.59 -16.50
CA PHE A 21 -11.25 3.05 -16.12
C PHE A 21 -12.27 3.27 -17.24
N SER A 22 -13.41 2.59 -17.15
CA SER A 22 -14.45 2.75 -18.17
C SER A 22 -15.01 4.18 -18.16
N GLY A 23 -14.49 5.02 -19.03
CA GLY A 23 -14.91 6.43 -19.18
C GLY A 23 -13.92 7.44 -18.64
N GLY A 24 -12.65 7.08 -18.48
CA GLY A 24 -11.62 8.03 -18.09
C GLY A 24 -10.27 7.42 -17.77
N ASP A 25 -9.38 8.25 -17.29
CA ASP A 25 -8.08 7.88 -16.76
C ASP A 25 -7.74 8.69 -15.50
N ILE A 26 -6.75 8.21 -14.77
CA ILE A 26 -6.27 8.80 -13.53
C ILE A 26 -4.74 8.72 -13.48
N ASP A 27 -4.10 9.83 -13.15
CA ASP A 27 -2.67 9.94 -12.92
C ASP A 27 -2.41 10.42 -11.48
N GLY A 28 -1.59 9.69 -10.75
CA GLY A 28 -1.24 9.99 -9.37
C GLY A 28 0.25 10.23 -9.18
N LYS A 29 0.59 11.19 -8.31
CA LYS A 29 1.95 11.41 -7.81
C LYS A 29 1.90 11.42 -6.30
N GLU A 30 2.78 10.67 -5.68
CA GLU A 30 2.82 10.50 -4.23
C GLU A 30 4.22 10.74 -3.67
N ILE A 31 4.27 11.37 -2.50
CA ILE A 31 5.46 11.42 -1.65
C ILE A 31 5.10 10.83 -0.29
N LEU A 32 5.94 9.93 0.22
CA LEU A 32 5.73 9.23 1.49
C LEU A 32 7.01 9.29 2.32
N GLY A 33 6.89 9.72 3.57
CA GLY A 33 7.91 9.62 4.60
C GLY A 33 7.56 8.53 5.60
N SER A 34 8.52 7.68 5.97
CA SER A 34 8.33 6.61 6.94
C SER A 34 9.45 6.62 7.98
N ALA A 35 9.08 6.26 9.21
CA ALA A 35 10.02 5.96 10.29
C ALA A 35 9.72 4.57 10.82
N PHE A 36 10.77 3.81 11.15
CA PHE A 36 10.60 2.45 11.65
C PHE A 36 11.57 2.14 12.80
N ALA A 37 11.15 1.22 13.64
CA ALA A 37 11.96 0.67 14.72
C ALA A 37 11.75 -0.83 14.80
N THR A 38 12.85 -1.56 15.07
CA THR A 38 12.85 -3.01 15.27
C THR A 38 13.58 -3.34 16.56
N ALA A 39 12.96 -4.12 17.43
CA ALA A 39 13.58 -4.69 18.62
C ALA A 39 13.71 -6.21 18.44
N HIS A 40 14.91 -6.75 18.74
CA HIS A 40 15.19 -8.17 18.73
C HIS A 40 15.50 -8.64 20.17
N PHE A 41 14.94 -9.78 20.57
CA PHE A 41 15.13 -10.40 21.86
C PHE A 41 15.20 -11.92 21.68
N GLY A 42 16.42 -12.46 21.70
CA GLY A 42 16.67 -13.86 21.34
C GLY A 42 16.16 -14.16 19.93
N ASN A 43 15.25 -15.10 19.80
CA ASN A 43 14.63 -15.50 18.54
C ASN A 43 13.34 -14.71 18.21
N GLY A 44 12.90 -13.83 19.10
CA GLY A 44 11.74 -12.96 18.91
C GLY A 44 12.10 -11.61 18.35
N TYR A 45 11.12 -10.97 17.70
CA TYR A 45 11.25 -9.57 17.24
C TYR A 45 9.90 -8.84 17.31
N ILE A 46 9.99 -7.52 17.42
CA ILE A 46 8.86 -6.60 17.27
C ILE A 46 9.30 -5.47 16.35
N ASN A 47 8.45 -5.11 15.38
CA ASN A 47 8.66 -3.98 14.47
C ASN A 47 7.50 -3.00 14.60
N GLY A 48 7.82 -1.71 14.56
CA GLY A 48 6.86 -0.64 14.42
C GLY A 48 7.21 0.24 13.21
N ILE A 49 6.21 0.62 12.42
CA ILE A 49 6.36 1.50 11.25
C ILE A 49 5.31 2.59 11.34
N LEU A 50 5.71 3.84 11.15
CA LEU A 50 4.84 5.00 10.97
C LEU A 50 5.11 5.59 9.60
N SER A 51 4.06 5.84 8.82
CA SER A 51 4.17 6.43 7.48
C SER A 51 3.19 7.60 7.33
N LEU A 52 3.66 8.67 6.71
CA LEU A 52 2.88 9.87 6.40
C LEU A 52 3.17 10.28 4.96
N GLY A 53 2.13 10.56 4.20
CA GLY A 53 2.28 10.93 2.79
C GLY A 53 1.19 11.85 2.28
N SER A 54 1.43 12.36 1.09
CA SER A 54 0.44 13.12 0.33
C SER A 54 0.53 12.77 -1.15
N SER A 55 -0.61 12.82 -1.83
CA SER A 55 -0.73 12.56 -3.25
C SER A 55 -1.46 13.70 -3.94
N SER A 56 -1.08 13.98 -5.19
CA SER A 56 -1.85 14.78 -6.14
C SER A 56 -2.35 13.84 -7.23
N ILE A 57 -3.62 13.94 -7.56
CA ILE A 57 -4.33 13.01 -8.43
C ILE A 57 -5.02 13.82 -9.52
N ASP A 58 -4.59 13.64 -10.77
CA ASP A 58 -5.23 14.21 -11.96
C ASP A 58 -6.23 13.19 -12.51
N ILE A 59 -7.44 13.62 -12.81
CA ILE A 59 -8.56 12.76 -13.22
C ILE A 59 -9.14 13.33 -14.51
N ASN A 60 -9.23 12.49 -15.56
CA ASN A 60 -9.89 12.80 -16.81
C ASN A 60 -11.13 11.91 -16.97
N ARG A 61 -12.29 12.50 -17.14
CA ARG A 61 -13.55 11.80 -17.34
C ARG A 61 -14.08 12.04 -18.76
N TYR A 62 -14.29 10.97 -19.51
CA TYR A 62 -14.74 10.99 -20.91
C TYR A 62 -16.26 10.80 -21.00
N ILE A 63 -16.93 11.78 -21.58
CA ILE A 63 -18.39 11.78 -21.73
C ILE A 63 -18.73 11.71 -23.19
N VAL A 64 -19.38 10.62 -23.60
CA VAL A 64 -19.83 10.44 -25.00
C VAL A 64 -21.17 11.15 -25.19
N LEU A 65 -21.19 12.14 -26.06
CA LEU A 65 -22.34 12.94 -26.41
C LEU A 65 -22.65 12.75 -27.90
N GLY A 66 -23.35 11.67 -28.27
CA GLY A 66 -23.57 11.28 -29.66
C GLY A 66 -22.23 11.01 -30.39
N PRO A 67 -21.92 11.77 -31.47
CA PRO A 67 -20.66 11.57 -32.20
C PRO A 67 -19.45 12.26 -31.56
N SER A 68 -19.63 13.01 -30.47
CA SER A 68 -18.59 13.78 -29.81
C SER A 68 -18.22 13.20 -28.46
N VAL A 69 -16.94 13.29 -28.08
CA VAL A 69 -16.45 13.00 -26.75
C VAL A 69 -16.03 14.30 -26.08
N ARG A 70 -16.52 14.52 -24.87
CA ARG A 70 -16.09 15.63 -24.02
C ARG A 70 -15.19 15.08 -22.93
N VAL A 71 -14.10 15.80 -22.63
CA VAL A 71 -13.20 15.49 -21.52
C VAL A 71 -13.46 16.51 -20.42
N GLU A 72 -13.73 16.00 -19.21
CA GLU A 72 -13.82 16.79 -17.98
C GLU A 72 -12.60 16.48 -17.14
N GLU A 73 -11.84 17.52 -16.80
CA GLU A 73 -10.57 17.40 -16.07
C GLU A 73 -10.75 17.87 -14.62
N GLY A 74 -10.24 17.12 -13.67
CA GLY A 74 -10.25 17.46 -12.25
C GLY A 74 -8.92 17.13 -11.59
N ASN A 75 -8.63 17.80 -10.47
CA ASN A 75 -7.46 17.51 -9.64
C ASN A 75 -7.90 17.38 -8.17
N ALA A 76 -7.53 16.27 -7.56
CA ALA A 76 -7.75 16.00 -6.14
C ALA A 76 -6.41 15.87 -5.41
N ASN A 77 -6.39 16.29 -4.14
CA ASN A 77 -5.27 16.02 -3.24
C ASN A 77 -5.69 14.98 -2.21
N ALA A 78 -4.77 14.09 -1.87
CA ALA A 78 -4.99 13.12 -0.82
C ALA A 78 -3.85 13.15 0.21
N SER A 79 -4.17 12.75 1.43
CA SER A 79 -3.19 12.52 2.49
C SER A 79 -3.29 11.09 3.01
N HIS A 80 -2.14 10.51 3.37
CA HIS A 80 -2.01 9.15 3.85
C HIS A 80 -1.36 9.13 5.22
N LYS A 81 -1.93 8.34 6.12
CA LYS A 81 -1.35 8.05 7.43
C LYS A 81 -1.45 6.55 7.65
N ALA A 82 -0.36 5.93 8.07
CA ALA A 82 -0.37 4.51 8.41
C ALA A 82 0.52 4.24 9.63
N PHE A 83 0.09 3.28 10.41
CA PHE A 83 0.87 2.70 11.50
C PHE A 83 0.77 1.20 11.45
N GLU A 84 1.90 0.51 11.50
CA GLU A 84 1.97 -0.93 11.61
C GLU A 84 2.76 -1.34 12.86
N LEU A 85 2.23 -2.34 13.56
CA LEU A 85 2.93 -3.08 14.59
C LEU A 85 2.94 -4.55 14.18
N SER A 86 4.13 -5.16 14.14
CA SER A 86 4.30 -6.57 13.81
C SER A 86 5.27 -7.24 14.77
N GLY A 87 5.14 -8.54 14.92
CA GLY A 87 6.06 -9.33 15.72
C GLY A 87 6.02 -10.80 15.36
N GLY A 88 7.07 -11.51 15.70
CA GLY A 88 7.20 -12.93 15.40
C GLY A 88 8.29 -13.60 16.20
N TYR A 89 8.36 -14.91 16.03
CA TYR A 89 9.38 -15.75 16.66
C TYR A 89 9.93 -16.72 15.61
N LEU A 90 11.25 -16.89 15.56
CA LEU A 90 11.96 -17.70 14.58
C LEU A 90 12.71 -18.84 15.25
N PHE A 91 12.39 -20.05 14.90
CA PHE A 91 13.07 -21.29 15.29
C PHE A 91 14.11 -21.67 14.23
N GLY A 92 15.11 -22.47 14.61
CA GLY A 92 16.11 -23.05 13.72
C GLY A 92 17.31 -22.14 13.46
N ASP A 93 18.31 -22.68 12.80
CA ASP A 93 19.60 -22.02 12.54
C ASP A 93 19.78 -21.70 11.04
N ALA A 94 20.06 -22.69 10.19
CA ALA A 94 20.26 -22.51 8.76
C ALA A 94 18.97 -22.15 8.01
N VAL A 95 17.85 -22.74 8.42
CA VAL A 95 16.51 -22.34 8.00
C VAL A 95 15.77 -21.86 9.25
N ARG A 96 15.56 -20.57 9.32
CA ARG A 96 14.80 -19.95 10.41
C ARG A 96 13.35 -19.84 9.99
N HIS A 97 12.43 -20.28 10.81
CA HIS A 97 11.01 -20.29 10.49
C HIS A 97 10.16 -20.06 11.74
N GLY A 98 8.94 -19.60 11.56
CA GLY A 98 8.05 -19.45 12.70
C GLY A 98 6.84 -18.56 12.45
N PRO A 99 5.96 -18.45 13.45
CA PRO A 99 4.77 -17.63 13.37
C PRO A 99 5.10 -16.14 13.42
N PHE A 100 4.22 -15.35 12.81
CA PHE A 100 4.19 -13.91 12.99
C PHE A 100 2.75 -13.40 13.03
N ALA A 101 2.57 -12.19 13.55
CA ALA A 101 1.32 -11.45 13.50
C ALA A 101 1.62 -9.98 13.27
N SER A 102 0.68 -9.27 12.63
CA SER A 102 0.72 -7.81 12.52
C SER A 102 -0.67 -7.19 12.59
N VAL A 103 -0.70 -5.91 12.95
CA VAL A 103 -1.85 -5.05 12.83
C VAL A 103 -1.41 -3.78 12.10
N THR A 104 -2.16 -3.39 11.07
CA THR A 104 -1.92 -2.17 10.29
C THR A 104 -3.16 -1.31 10.35
N TRP A 105 -3.04 -0.10 10.89
CA TRP A 105 -4.04 0.94 10.77
C TRP A 105 -3.63 1.91 9.67
N GLN A 106 -4.60 2.30 8.84
CA GLN A 106 -4.40 3.27 7.76
C GLN A 106 -5.57 4.25 7.71
N LYS A 107 -5.27 5.50 7.38
CA LYS A 107 -6.27 6.51 7.04
C LYS A 107 -5.85 7.22 5.76
N ILE A 108 -6.76 7.26 4.80
CA ILE A 108 -6.65 8.03 3.57
C ILE A 108 -7.73 9.10 3.61
N SER A 109 -7.34 10.36 3.37
CA SER A 109 -8.26 11.49 3.26
C SER A 109 -8.10 12.10 1.87
N VAL A 110 -9.15 12.08 1.09
CA VAL A 110 -9.23 12.72 -0.24
C VAL A 110 -9.98 14.02 -0.11
N GLY A 111 -9.39 15.11 -0.57
CA GLY A 111 -10.02 16.43 -0.57
C GLY A 111 -11.15 16.54 -1.59
N ASP A 112 -12.02 17.51 -1.38
CA ASP A 112 -13.02 17.89 -2.37
C ASP A 112 -12.36 18.47 -3.62
N TYR A 113 -12.98 18.26 -4.78
CA TYR A 113 -12.53 18.86 -6.04
C TYR A 113 -13.71 19.12 -6.99
N ALA A 114 -13.48 19.99 -7.95
CA ALA A 114 -14.40 20.24 -9.04
C ALA A 114 -13.67 20.15 -10.38
N GLU A 115 -14.38 19.70 -11.39
CA GLU A 115 -13.90 19.69 -12.77
C GLU A 115 -13.84 21.11 -13.33
N ASN A 116 -12.79 21.41 -14.09
CA ASN A 116 -12.37 22.77 -14.44
C ASN A 116 -13.09 23.35 -15.66
N SER A 117 -13.83 22.54 -16.43
CA SER A 117 -14.36 22.98 -17.74
C SER A 117 -15.50 23.99 -17.67
N GLY A 118 -16.21 24.08 -16.55
CA GLY A 118 -17.37 24.95 -16.38
C GLY A 118 -18.55 24.64 -17.32
N THR A 119 -18.56 23.45 -17.91
CA THR A 119 -19.60 23.00 -18.84
C THR A 119 -20.81 22.41 -18.11
N SER A 120 -21.88 22.13 -18.85
CA SER A 120 -23.08 21.48 -18.28
C SER A 120 -22.84 20.05 -17.80
N THR A 121 -21.72 19.44 -18.18
CA THR A 121 -21.31 18.10 -17.78
C THR A 121 -20.29 18.08 -16.66
N SER A 122 -19.74 19.26 -16.29
CA SER A 122 -18.81 19.38 -15.16
C SER A 122 -19.46 19.02 -13.83
N MET A 123 -18.70 18.31 -13.02
CA MET A 123 -19.11 17.84 -11.70
C MET A 123 -18.19 18.38 -10.61
N ARG A 124 -18.72 18.41 -9.39
CA ARG A 124 -17.98 18.56 -8.16
C ARG A 124 -18.11 17.29 -7.35
N PHE A 125 -17.10 16.97 -6.60
CA PHE A 125 -17.02 15.80 -5.75
C PHE A 125 -16.63 16.24 -4.33
N ASP A 126 -17.39 15.82 -3.34
CA ASP A 126 -17.08 16.09 -1.94
C ASP A 126 -15.91 15.19 -1.51
N GLY A 127 -15.07 15.70 -0.63
CA GLY A 127 -13.99 14.93 -0.01
C GLY A 127 -14.52 13.77 0.83
N PHE A 128 -13.70 12.75 1.00
CA PHE A 128 -14.04 11.60 1.83
C PHE A 128 -12.81 11.07 2.58
N ASP A 129 -13.08 10.45 3.70
CA ASP A 129 -12.11 9.71 4.49
C ASP A 129 -12.35 8.20 4.35
N ARG A 130 -11.27 7.44 4.34
CA ARG A 130 -11.30 5.99 4.49
C ARG A 130 -10.35 5.57 5.58
N ASP A 131 -10.86 4.89 6.59
CA ASP A 131 -10.10 4.18 7.60
C ASP A 131 -10.01 2.69 7.22
N SER A 132 -8.92 2.04 7.62
CA SER A 132 -8.64 0.62 7.42
C SER A 132 -7.90 0.09 8.64
N LEU A 133 -8.29 -1.10 9.12
CA LEU A 133 -7.64 -1.80 10.21
C LEU A 133 -7.47 -3.28 9.85
N ILE A 134 -6.28 -3.63 9.38
CA ILE A 134 -5.97 -4.97 8.89
C ILE A 134 -5.18 -5.73 9.94
N GLY A 135 -5.73 -6.86 10.40
CA GLY A 135 -5.02 -7.85 11.19
C GLY A 135 -4.46 -8.96 10.31
N ARG A 136 -3.22 -9.42 10.60
CA ARG A 136 -2.58 -10.53 9.90
C ARG A 136 -2.03 -11.55 10.87
N VAL A 137 -2.18 -12.82 10.54
CA VAL A 137 -1.51 -13.94 11.21
C VAL A 137 -0.92 -14.85 10.15
N GLY A 138 0.28 -15.33 10.36
CA GLY A 138 0.95 -16.09 9.31
C GLY A 138 2.17 -16.85 9.77
N TYR A 139 2.86 -17.40 8.79
CA TYR A 139 4.09 -18.15 8.98
C TYR A 139 5.16 -17.66 8.02
N GLN A 140 6.40 -17.63 8.48
CA GLN A 140 7.57 -17.15 7.74
C GLN A 140 8.71 -18.14 7.75
N LEU A 141 9.47 -18.14 6.64
CA LEU A 141 10.71 -18.88 6.48
C LEU A 141 11.80 -17.94 5.98
N GLN A 142 13.01 -18.13 6.48
CA GLN A 142 14.21 -17.40 6.06
C GLN A 142 15.35 -18.41 5.94
N GLY A 143 15.96 -18.49 4.78
CA GLY A 143 17.10 -19.35 4.52
C GLY A 143 18.43 -18.61 4.69
N SER A 144 19.40 -19.25 5.34
CA SER A 144 20.80 -18.85 5.37
C SER A 144 21.64 -20.11 5.25
N PHE A 145 22.15 -20.39 4.06
CA PHE A 145 22.80 -21.67 3.75
C PHE A 145 24.33 -21.54 3.84
N GLY A 146 24.86 -21.68 5.05
CA GLY A 146 26.32 -21.64 5.30
C GLY A 146 26.94 -20.30 4.85
N ASP A 147 27.99 -20.39 4.04
CA ASP A 147 28.69 -19.26 3.46
C ASP A 147 28.02 -18.73 2.17
N SER A 148 26.78 -19.14 1.90
CA SER A 148 26.04 -18.66 0.73
C SER A 148 25.70 -17.18 0.86
N ALA A 149 25.99 -16.43 -0.19
CA ALA A 149 25.60 -15.02 -0.32
C ALA A 149 24.07 -14.85 -0.58
N ILE A 150 23.31 -15.95 -0.67
CA ILE A 150 21.89 -15.93 -1.08
C ILE A 150 21.00 -16.26 0.12
N HIS A 151 20.06 -15.35 0.41
CA HIS A 151 19.14 -15.44 1.54
C HIS A 151 17.69 -15.36 1.05
N PRO A 152 17.04 -16.50 0.75
CA PRO A 152 15.64 -16.52 0.37
C PRO A 152 14.74 -16.33 1.59
N SER A 153 13.57 -15.72 1.38
CA SER A 153 12.52 -15.67 2.38
C SER A 153 11.14 -15.89 1.77
N LEU A 154 10.25 -16.45 2.58
CA LEU A 154 8.84 -16.66 2.27
C LEU A 154 8.01 -16.26 3.49
N ARG A 155 6.93 -15.52 3.26
CA ARG A 155 5.88 -15.28 4.25
C ARG A 155 4.54 -15.58 3.64
N VAL A 156 3.67 -16.24 4.39
CA VAL A 156 2.27 -16.47 4.02
C VAL A 156 1.42 -16.04 5.21
N ALA A 157 0.41 -15.23 4.97
CA ALA A 157 -0.49 -14.72 5.99
C ALA A 157 -1.94 -14.80 5.56
N TYR A 158 -2.80 -15.06 6.51
CA TYR A 158 -4.22 -14.75 6.43
C TYR A 158 -4.41 -13.33 6.97
N ALA A 159 -5.06 -12.49 6.18
CA ALA A 159 -5.35 -11.10 6.47
C ALA A 159 -6.86 -10.88 6.60
N SER A 160 -7.26 -9.99 7.51
CA SER A 160 -8.65 -9.60 7.70
C SER A 160 -8.76 -8.09 7.89
N GLU A 161 -9.66 -7.46 7.10
CA GLU A 161 -10.03 -6.06 7.23
C GLU A 161 -11.19 -5.92 8.21
N ASN A 162 -11.02 -5.05 9.22
CA ASN A 162 -12.04 -4.82 10.26
C ASN A 162 -12.87 -3.56 9.99
N GLN A 163 -12.56 -2.80 8.93
CA GLN A 163 -13.28 -1.60 8.50
C GLN A 163 -13.64 -1.74 7.02
N ASN A 164 -14.59 -2.60 6.73
CA ASN A 164 -15.00 -3.02 5.39
C ASN A 164 -16.25 -2.30 4.86
N ASP A 165 -16.66 -1.20 5.48
CA ASP A 165 -17.76 -0.38 4.97
C ASP A 165 -17.40 0.21 3.59
N PRO A 166 -18.36 0.27 2.65
CA PRO A 166 -18.16 0.92 1.36
C PRO A 166 -17.74 2.37 1.51
N THR A 167 -16.74 2.80 0.77
CA THR A 167 -16.42 4.22 0.64
C THR A 167 -17.56 4.93 -0.08
N ARG A 168 -18.08 6.04 0.46
CA ARG A 168 -19.16 6.81 -0.14
C ARG A 168 -18.62 8.04 -0.84
N VAL A 169 -19.02 8.21 -2.09
CA VAL A 169 -18.65 9.37 -2.90
C VAL A 169 -19.91 10.20 -3.16
N THR A 170 -19.92 11.44 -2.69
CA THR A 170 -20.98 12.40 -2.96
C THR A 170 -20.55 13.32 -4.09
N ALA A 171 -21.39 13.46 -5.10
CA ALA A 171 -21.11 14.27 -6.27
C ALA A 171 -22.32 15.10 -6.68
N GLY A 172 -22.08 16.17 -7.43
CA GLY A 172 -23.12 17.03 -7.96
C GLY A 172 -22.65 17.80 -9.18
N SER A 173 -23.58 18.38 -9.95
CA SER A 173 -23.21 19.27 -11.05
C SER A 173 -22.61 20.58 -10.53
N THR A 174 -21.64 21.14 -11.26
CA THR A 174 -21.15 22.50 -10.99
C THR A 174 -22.11 23.59 -11.43
N SER A 175 -23.02 23.30 -12.36
CA SER A 175 -23.95 24.26 -12.98
C SER A 175 -25.40 24.12 -12.52
N MET A 176 -25.76 23.05 -11.81
CA MET A 176 -27.13 22.76 -11.32
C MET A 176 -27.13 22.44 -9.84
N ASN A 177 -28.24 22.74 -9.18
CA ASN A 177 -28.45 22.34 -7.79
C ASN A 177 -28.78 20.84 -7.72
N GLY A 178 -28.30 20.21 -6.66
CA GLY A 178 -28.52 18.80 -6.36
C GLY A 178 -27.20 18.05 -6.19
N GLN A 179 -27.29 17.00 -5.39
CA GLN A 179 -26.19 16.07 -5.13
C GLN A 179 -26.76 14.65 -5.10
N PHE A 180 -25.92 13.68 -5.35
CA PHE A 180 -26.20 12.26 -5.18
C PHE A 180 -25.00 11.59 -4.54
N THR A 181 -25.24 10.50 -3.85
CA THR A 181 -24.18 9.70 -3.21
C THR A 181 -24.21 8.30 -3.77
N LEU A 182 -23.05 7.79 -4.13
CA LEU A 182 -22.85 6.43 -4.61
C LEU A 182 -21.89 5.69 -3.69
N ASP A 183 -22.12 4.40 -3.52
CA ASP A 183 -21.13 3.53 -2.91
C ASP A 183 -19.99 3.31 -3.90
N GLY A 184 -18.78 3.55 -3.44
CA GLY A 184 -17.55 3.35 -4.19
C GLY A 184 -16.91 2.00 -3.85
N PHE A 185 -15.59 2.02 -3.64
CA PHE A 185 -14.83 0.82 -3.33
C PHE A 185 -15.25 0.20 -1.99
N THR A 186 -15.51 -1.10 -2.01
CA THR A 186 -15.72 -1.94 -0.83
C THR A 186 -14.54 -2.89 -0.69
N PRO A 187 -13.79 -2.87 0.42
CA PRO A 187 -12.72 -3.82 0.63
C PRO A 187 -13.25 -5.24 0.84
N SER A 188 -12.46 -6.25 0.56
CA SER A 188 -12.74 -7.62 0.97
C SER A 188 -12.55 -7.77 2.47
N ASP A 189 -13.35 -8.62 3.11
CA ASP A 189 -13.29 -8.89 4.55
C ASP A 189 -12.00 -9.62 4.92
N ASN A 190 -11.53 -10.49 4.03
CA ASN A 190 -10.35 -11.32 4.26
C ASN A 190 -9.73 -11.81 2.94
N TRP A 191 -8.44 -12.14 3.01
CA TRP A 191 -7.65 -12.67 1.89
C TRP A 191 -6.40 -13.39 2.39
N VAL A 192 -5.67 -14.02 1.49
CA VAL A 192 -4.35 -14.59 1.75
C VAL A 192 -3.29 -13.72 1.10
N GLU A 193 -2.21 -13.43 1.82
CA GLU A 193 -1.02 -12.74 1.30
C GLU A 193 0.16 -13.71 1.20
N ALA A 194 0.95 -13.57 0.15
CA ALA A 194 2.20 -14.29 -0.03
C ALA A 194 3.31 -13.32 -0.42
N ASP A 195 4.39 -13.34 0.36
CA ASP A 195 5.61 -12.59 0.11
C ASP A 195 6.75 -13.57 -0.19
N LEU A 196 7.42 -13.37 -1.30
CA LEU A 196 8.63 -14.08 -1.67
C LEU A 196 9.75 -13.05 -1.84
N SER A 197 10.90 -13.29 -1.26
CA SER A 197 12.07 -12.46 -1.56
C SER A 197 13.38 -13.26 -1.54
N VAL A 198 14.35 -12.73 -2.25
CA VAL A 198 15.72 -13.19 -2.25
C VAL A 198 16.63 -12.00 -2.09
N SER A 199 17.49 -12.02 -1.08
CA SER A 199 18.61 -11.08 -1.00
C SER A 199 19.93 -11.77 -1.33
N VAL A 200 20.84 -11.03 -1.96
CA VAL A 200 22.15 -11.49 -2.38
C VAL A 200 23.22 -10.52 -1.85
N GLU A 201 24.15 -11.03 -1.08
CA GLU A 201 25.32 -10.26 -0.60
C GLU A 201 26.39 -10.25 -1.69
N PHE A 202 26.65 -9.09 -2.28
CA PHE A 202 27.72 -8.92 -3.29
C PHE A 202 29.08 -8.64 -2.62
N THR A 203 29.06 -7.90 -1.52
CA THR A 203 30.21 -7.60 -0.66
C THR A 203 29.73 -7.46 0.78
N ASP A 204 30.64 -7.32 1.74
CA ASP A 204 30.31 -7.09 3.16
C ASP A 204 29.45 -5.82 3.39
N THR A 205 29.43 -4.90 2.42
CA THR A 205 28.73 -3.62 2.52
C THR A 205 27.64 -3.42 1.46
N ILE A 206 27.57 -4.26 0.44
CA ILE A 206 26.61 -4.13 -0.66
C ILE A 206 25.80 -5.40 -0.77
N ASN A 207 24.48 -5.29 -0.65
CA ASN A 207 23.53 -6.36 -0.96
C ASN A 207 22.43 -5.89 -1.87
N GLY A 208 21.93 -6.79 -2.73
CA GLY A 208 20.77 -6.57 -3.57
C GLY A 208 19.61 -7.44 -3.11
N TYR A 209 18.39 -7.06 -3.47
CA TYR A 209 17.22 -7.89 -3.22
C TYR A 209 16.22 -7.80 -4.37
N LEU A 210 15.48 -8.89 -4.53
CA LEU A 210 14.29 -9.00 -5.37
C LEU A 210 13.17 -9.54 -4.51
N GLY A 211 11.99 -8.93 -4.61
CA GLY A 211 10.80 -9.35 -3.87
C GLY A 211 9.55 -9.39 -4.74
N TYR A 212 8.65 -10.27 -4.38
CA TYR A 212 7.29 -10.36 -4.89
C TYR A 212 6.33 -10.37 -3.72
N HIS A 213 5.26 -9.60 -3.83
CA HIS A 213 4.11 -9.65 -2.93
C HIS A 213 2.84 -9.84 -3.75
N GLY A 214 1.98 -10.76 -3.34
CA GLY A 214 0.70 -11.01 -3.98
C GLY A 214 -0.43 -11.21 -2.98
N ARG A 215 -1.61 -10.68 -3.32
CA ARG A 215 -2.88 -11.03 -2.68
C ARG A 215 -3.53 -12.17 -3.44
N LEU A 216 -3.99 -13.16 -2.71
CA LEU A 216 -4.65 -14.35 -3.21
C LEU A 216 -6.02 -14.47 -2.56
N SER A 217 -7.02 -14.94 -3.31
CA SER A 217 -8.38 -15.12 -2.80
C SER A 217 -9.02 -13.82 -2.25
N ASP A 218 -8.72 -12.71 -2.90
CA ASP A 218 -9.37 -11.42 -2.65
C ASP A 218 -10.43 -11.22 -3.73
N ASP A 219 -11.71 -11.15 -3.34
CA ASP A 219 -12.84 -11.11 -4.29
C ASP A 219 -12.99 -9.73 -4.97
N ASN A 220 -12.41 -8.69 -4.40
CA ASN A 220 -12.60 -7.30 -4.84
C ASN A 220 -11.35 -6.65 -5.39
N GLN A 221 -10.17 -7.27 -5.22
CA GLN A 221 -8.91 -6.67 -5.60
C GLN A 221 -7.82 -7.69 -5.94
N ASP A 222 -7.31 -7.63 -7.16
CA ASP A 222 -6.05 -8.30 -7.52
C ASP A 222 -4.87 -7.34 -7.31
N ASN A 223 -3.92 -7.75 -6.48
CA ASN A 223 -2.73 -6.97 -6.23
C ASN A 223 -1.47 -7.83 -6.31
N ASN A 224 -0.59 -7.46 -7.22
CA ASN A 224 0.72 -8.09 -7.38
C ASN A 224 1.77 -7.01 -7.48
N SER A 225 2.81 -7.08 -6.65
CA SER A 225 3.91 -6.12 -6.68
C SER A 225 5.27 -6.81 -6.75
N TYR A 226 6.19 -6.18 -7.47
CA TYR A 226 7.57 -6.62 -7.61
C TYR A 226 8.49 -5.51 -7.15
N ASN A 227 9.48 -5.87 -6.34
CA ASN A 227 10.41 -4.93 -5.75
C ASN A 227 11.84 -5.37 -6.09
N ILE A 228 12.67 -4.44 -6.50
CA ILE A 228 14.11 -4.65 -6.67
C ILE A 228 14.85 -3.49 -6.00
N GLY A 229 15.94 -3.78 -5.33
CA GLY A 229 16.73 -2.75 -4.69
C GLY A 229 18.15 -3.17 -4.36
N VAL A 230 18.95 -2.19 -4.00
CA VAL A 230 20.32 -2.35 -3.53
C VAL A 230 20.47 -1.58 -2.22
N ASN A 231 21.08 -2.21 -1.23
CA ASN A 231 21.47 -1.58 0.03
C ASN A 231 22.98 -1.44 0.08
N VAL A 232 23.43 -0.29 0.56
CA VAL A 232 24.86 -0.01 0.78
C VAL A 232 25.04 0.41 2.24
N ALA A 233 25.89 -0.31 2.97
CA ALA A 233 26.31 0.05 4.32
C ALA A 233 27.62 0.85 4.25
N PHE A 234 27.77 1.89 5.05
CA PHE A 234 28.95 2.76 5.12
C PHE A 234 29.24 3.17 6.56
#